data_62f3fd94d26d81f98c14bdfd37da7bc2
#
_entry.id   62f3fd94d26d81f98c14bdfd37da7bc2
#
_cell.length_a   1.000
_cell.length_b   1.000
_cell.length_c   1.000
_cell.angle_alpha   90.00
_cell.angle_beta   90.00
_cell.angle_gamma   90.00
#
_symmetry.space_group_name_H-M   'P 1'
#
loop_
_entity.id
_entity.type
_entity.pdbx_description
1 polymer ?
#
loop_
_entity_poly.entity_id
_entity_poly.type
_entity_poly.pdbx_seq_one_letter_code
_entity_poly.pdbx_strand_id
1 'polypeptide(L)'
;MQRMGMVIGIAPEHIAEYKRLHTAVWPQILARIADSQIRNYSIFLREPENLLFAYWEYHGIDFRADMAAIAADPETQRWWQICDPCQIPLQSHADGERWAAMELVFHVD
;
A
#
# COMPACT_ATOMS: atom_id res chain seq x y z
N MET A 1 3.73 17.85 4.09
CA MET A 1 3.08 16.54 4.15
C MET A 1 2.32 16.28 2.86
N GLN A 2 2.41 15.06 2.35
CA GLN A 2 1.71 14.65 1.12
C GLN A 2 0.69 13.57 1.46
N ARG A 3 -0.53 13.70 0.91
CA ARG A 3 -1.57 12.68 1.04
C ARG A 3 -1.56 11.80 -0.19
N MET A 4 -1.47 10.49 0.04
CA MET A 4 -1.38 9.50 -1.02
C MET A 4 -2.65 8.64 -1.03
N GLY A 5 -3.32 8.58 -2.18
CA GLY A 5 -4.45 7.70 -2.39
C GLY A 5 -4.17 6.78 -3.56
N MET A 6 -4.52 5.50 -3.42
CA MET A 6 -4.22 4.53 -4.46
C MET A 6 -5.19 3.37 -4.44
N VAL A 7 -5.31 2.67 -5.56
CA VAL A 7 -6.25 1.58 -5.74
C VAL A 7 -5.58 0.40 -6.44
N ILE A 8 -5.98 -0.82 -6.03
CA ILE A 8 -5.57 -2.05 -6.69
C ILE A 8 -6.72 -3.05 -6.57
N GLY A 9 -6.81 -3.99 -7.49
CA GLY A 9 -7.74 -5.09 -7.37
C GLY A 9 -7.24 -6.16 -6.42
N ILE A 10 -8.15 -7.01 -5.96
CA ILE A 10 -7.81 -8.19 -5.16
C ILE A 10 -8.56 -9.40 -5.70
N ALA A 11 -7.87 -10.54 -5.80
CA ALA A 11 -8.50 -11.79 -6.22
C ALA A 11 -9.51 -12.22 -5.16
N PRO A 12 -10.79 -12.49 -5.53
CA PRO A 12 -11.82 -12.81 -4.54
C PRO A 12 -11.45 -14.03 -3.69
N GLU A 13 -10.78 -15.02 -4.28
CA GLU A 13 -10.35 -16.24 -3.58
C GLU A 13 -9.24 -15.98 -2.55
N HIS A 14 -8.60 -14.81 -2.60
CA HIS A 14 -7.52 -14.43 -1.68
C HIS A 14 -7.93 -13.37 -0.67
N ILE A 15 -9.19 -12.95 -0.65
CA ILE A 15 -9.65 -11.90 0.28
C ILE A 15 -9.46 -12.33 1.74
N ALA A 16 -9.88 -13.55 2.09
CA ALA A 16 -9.77 -14.04 3.46
C ALA A 16 -8.30 -14.11 3.90
N GLU A 17 -7.41 -14.58 3.05
CA GLU A 17 -5.97 -14.65 3.31
C GLU A 17 -5.37 -13.25 3.50
N TYR A 18 -5.73 -12.31 2.64
CA TYR A 18 -5.24 -10.94 2.70
C TYR A 18 -5.65 -10.27 4.02
N LYS A 19 -6.92 -10.46 4.43
CA LYS A 19 -7.41 -9.96 5.72
C LYS A 19 -6.63 -10.58 6.88
N ARG A 20 -6.42 -11.89 6.84
CA ARG A 20 -5.70 -12.62 7.88
C ARG A 20 -4.27 -12.08 8.04
N LEU A 21 -3.56 -11.87 6.94
CA LEU A 21 -2.20 -11.32 6.96
C LEU A 21 -2.15 -9.96 7.64
N HIS A 22 -3.18 -9.12 7.43
CA HIS A 22 -3.20 -7.76 7.96
C HIS A 22 -3.75 -7.65 9.37
N THR A 23 -4.17 -8.76 10.00
CA THR A 23 -4.47 -8.78 11.44
C THR A 23 -3.20 -8.90 12.29
N ALA A 24 -2.08 -9.28 11.68
CA ALA A 24 -0.82 -9.49 12.38
C ALA A 24 0.35 -9.12 11.46
N VAL A 25 0.38 -7.86 11.03
CA VAL A 25 1.49 -7.35 10.22
C VAL A 25 2.78 -7.45 11.02
N TRP A 26 3.84 -7.91 10.37
CA TRP A 26 5.12 -8.15 11.03
C TRP A 26 5.66 -6.86 11.65
N PRO A 27 6.20 -6.92 12.89
CA PRO A 27 6.74 -5.72 13.55
C PRO A 27 7.80 -4.98 12.73
N GLN A 28 8.64 -5.71 11.97
CA GLN A 28 9.66 -5.11 11.13
C GLN A 28 9.06 -4.28 9.99
N ILE A 29 7.89 -4.71 9.47
CA ILE A 29 7.17 -3.96 8.43
C ILE A 29 6.61 -2.67 9.01
N LEU A 30 5.99 -2.74 10.18
CA LEU A 30 5.46 -1.55 10.85
C LEU A 30 6.57 -0.55 11.17
N ALA A 31 7.72 -1.04 11.64
CA ALA A 31 8.89 -0.20 11.92
C ALA A 31 9.42 0.46 10.64
N ARG A 32 9.50 -0.31 9.53
CA ARG A 32 10.00 0.23 8.25
C ARG A 32 9.09 1.33 7.72
N ILE A 33 7.78 1.14 7.82
CA ILE A 33 6.80 2.15 7.43
C ILE A 33 7.00 3.43 8.25
N ALA A 34 7.09 3.32 9.56
CA ALA A 34 7.30 4.46 10.45
C ALA A 34 8.63 5.18 10.16
N ASP A 35 9.70 4.43 9.97
CA ASP A 35 11.03 4.97 9.68
C ASP A 35 11.08 5.65 8.31
N SER A 36 10.15 5.32 7.42
CA SER A 36 10.03 5.94 6.10
C SER A 36 9.12 7.16 6.10
N GLN A 37 8.72 7.65 7.28
CA GLN A 37 7.90 8.84 7.47
C GLN A 37 6.49 8.71 6.90
N ILE A 38 5.97 7.49 6.88
CA ILE A 38 4.60 7.19 6.47
C ILE A 38 3.72 7.10 7.72
N ARG A 39 2.58 7.80 7.71
CA ARG A 39 1.65 7.85 8.83
C ARG A 39 0.21 7.71 8.34
N ASN A 40 -0.67 7.32 9.25
CA ASN A 40 -2.10 7.18 9.00
C ASN A 40 -2.38 6.29 7.80
N TYR A 41 -1.64 5.19 7.70
CA TYR A 41 -1.76 4.25 6.60
C TYR A 41 -2.99 3.38 6.85
N SER A 42 -3.93 3.39 5.91
CA SER A 42 -5.17 2.64 5.98
C SER A 42 -5.45 1.96 4.65
N ILE A 43 -5.96 0.74 4.71
CA ILE A 43 -6.37 -0.01 3.52
C ILE A 43 -7.83 -0.38 3.69
N PHE A 44 -8.66 -0.06 2.70
CA PHE A 44 -10.09 -0.36 2.68
C PHE A 44 -10.39 -1.36 1.57
N LEU A 45 -11.31 -2.28 1.85
CA LEU A 45 -11.80 -3.25 0.86
C LEU A 45 -13.21 -2.87 0.42
N ARG A 46 -13.43 -2.88 -0.89
CA ARG A 46 -14.77 -2.73 -1.47
C ARG A 46 -15.17 -4.01 -2.20
N GLU A 47 -16.22 -4.65 -1.73
CA GLU A 47 -16.90 -5.76 -2.41
C GLU A 47 -18.27 -5.28 -2.89
N PRO A 48 -18.83 -5.77 -3.96
CA PRO A 48 -18.39 -6.91 -4.77
C PRO A 48 -17.36 -6.58 -5.86
N GLU A 49 -16.93 -5.35 -5.97
CA GLU A 49 -15.99 -4.93 -7.01
C GLU A 49 -14.58 -5.50 -6.81
N ASN A 50 -14.27 -5.94 -5.59
CA ASN A 50 -12.97 -6.53 -5.22
C ASN A 50 -11.83 -5.54 -5.46
N LEU A 51 -11.96 -4.38 -4.82
CA LEU A 51 -10.96 -3.31 -4.88
C LEU A 51 -10.44 -3.00 -3.49
N LEU A 52 -9.14 -2.74 -3.42
CA LEU A 52 -8.48 -2.21 -2.23
C LEU A 52 -8.16 -0.75 -2.49
N PHE A 53 -8.50 0.10 -1.53
CA PHE A 53 -8.18 1.52 -1.55
C PHE A 53 -7.23 1.79 -0.39
N ALA A 54 -6.08 2.38 -0.68
CA ALA A 54 -5.10 2.73 0.35
C ALA A 54 -5.02 4.24 0.49
N TYR A 55 -4.89 4.69 1.72
CA TYR A 55 -4.59 6.07 2.06
C TYR A 55 -3.40 6.07 3.01
N TRP A 56 -2.44 6.95 2.79
CA TRP A 56 -1.37 7.21 3.73
C TRP A 56 -0.82 8.61 3.55
N GLU A 57 -0.11 9.07 4.57
CA GLU A 57 0.50 10.40 4.59
C GLU A 57 2.00 10.26 4.62
N TYR A 58 2.65 11.02 3.77
CA TYR A 58 4.11 11.11 3.78
C TYR A 58 4.54 12.39 4.48
N HIS A 59 5.31 12.24 5.56
CA HIS A 59 5.76 13.33 6.41
C HIS A 59 7.28 13.59 6.30
N GLY A 60 7.95 12.96 5.35
CA GLY A 60 9.39 13.10 5.16
C GLY A 60 9.77 14.29 4.29
N ILE A 61 11.07 14.39 3.99
CA ILE A 61 11.64 15.48 3.20
C ILE A 61 12.26 15.00 1.88
N ASP A 62 12.39 13.68 1.69
CA ASP A 62 12.95 13.11 0.48
C ASP A 62 12.17 11.84 0.14
N PHE A 63 11.06 12.03 -0.57
CA PHE A 63 10.13 10.95 -0.94
C PHE A 63 10.85 9.84 -1.69
N ARG A 64 11.66 10.19 -2.67
CA ARG A 64 12.34 9.21 -3.52
C ARG A 64 13.29 8.34 -2.70
N ALA A 65 14.07 8.95 -1.81
CA ALA A 65 15.00 8.21 -0.97
C ALA A 65 14.27 7.30 0.01
N ASP A 66 13.18 7.79 0.62
CA ASP A 66 12.42 6.99 1.58
C ASP A 66 11.71 5.81 0.91
N MET A 67 11.14 6.00 -0.28
CA MET A 67 10.52 4.90 -1.04
C MET A 67 11.57 3.89 -1.50
N ALA A 68 12.75 4.34 -1.91
CA ALA A 68 13.84 3.45 -2.28
C ALA A 68 14.31 2.59 -1.09
N ALA A 69 14.36 3.17 0.11
CA ALA A 69 14.73 2.45 1.32
C ALA A 69 13.72 1.35 1.65
N ILE A 70 12.43 1.60 1.48
CA ILE A 70 11.38 0.57 1.65
C ILE A 70 11.60 -0.57 0.65
N ALA A 71 11.78 -0.23 -0.63
CA ALA A 71 11.93 -1.22 -1.68
C ALA A 71 13.21 -2.06 -1.52
N ALA A 72 14.23 -1.51 -0.91
CA ALA A 72 15.50 -2.21 -0.67
C ALA A 72 15.48 -3.08 0.60
N ASP A 73 14.48 -2.92 1.46
CA ASP A 73 14.41 -3.63 2.74
C ASP A 73 14.05 -5.10 2.53
N PRO A 74 14.93 -6.05 2.96
CA PRO A 74 14.67 -7.48 2.74
C PRO A 74 13.38 -7.98 3.39
N GLU A 75 13.02 -7.48 4.58
CA GLU A 75 11.78 -7.89 5.24
C GLU A 75 10.56 -7.43 4.47
N THR A 76 10.59 -6.20 3.95
CA THR A 76 9.52 -5.66 3.09
C THR A 76 9.38 -6.50 1.82
N GLN A 77 10.48 -6.88 1.20
CA GLN A 77 10.45 -7.73 0.01
C GLN A 77 9.80 -9.08 0.30
N ARG A 78 10.10 -9.69 1.45
CA ARG A 78 9.45 -10.94 1.87
C ARG A 78 7.96 -10.77 2.10
N TRP A 79 7.56 -9.67 2.74
CA TRP A 79 6.15 -9.33 2.96
C TRP A 79 5.42 -9.17 1.62
N TRP A 80 6.01 -8.44 0.69
CA TRP A 80 5.42 -8.25 -0.63
C TRP A 80 5.27 -9.56 -1.40
N GLN A 81 6.23 -10.49 -1.27
CA GLN A 81 6.13 -11.79 -1.93
C GLN A 81 4.92 -12.59 -1.46
N ILE A 82 4.44 -12.33 -0.25
CA ILE A 82 3.24 -12.98 0.29
C ILE A 82 1.97 -12.22 -0.10
N CYS A 83 1.99 -10.91 -0.03
CA CYS A 83 0.80 -10.09 -0.28
C CYS A 83 0.52 -9.86 -1.76
N ASP A 84 1.54 -9.66 -2.59
CA ASP A 84 1.36 -9.33 -4.00
C ASP A 84 0.57 -10.38 -4.79
N PRO A 85 0.76 -11.69 -4.56
CA PRO A 85 -0.05 -12.69 -5.28
C PRO A 85 -1.55 -12.61 -5.03
N CYS A 86 -1.97 -11.97 -3.94
CA CYS A 86 -3.39 -11.75 -3.66
C CYS A 86 -3.99 -10.61 -4.50
N GLN A 87 -3.15 -9.73 -5.02
CA GLN A 87 -3.55 -8.49 -5.66
C GLN A 87 -3.60 -8.63 -7.18
N ILE A 88 -4.48 -7.84 -7.81
CA ILE A 88 -4.62 -7.76 -9.26
C ILE A 88 -4.49 -6.29 -9.65
N PRO A 89 -3.34 -5.84 -10.19
CA PRO A 89 -3.19 -4.46 -10.63
C PRO A 89 -4.25 -4.09 -11.67
N LEU A 90 -4.72 -2.83 -11.63
CA LEU A 90 -5.67 -2.35 -12.62
C LEU A 90 -4.99 -2.30 -13.99
N GLN A 91 -5.78 -2.50 -15.06
CA GLN A 91 -5.25 -2.38 -16.43
C GLN A 91 -4.69 -0.97 -16.69
N SER A 92 -5.24 0.04 -16.02
CA SER A 92 -4.86 1.44 -16.20
C SER A 92 -3.67 1.87 -15.35
N HIS A 93 -3.01 0.95 -14.61
CA HIS A 93 -1.86 1.34 -13.80
C HIS A 93 -0.73 1.88 -14.70
N ALA A 94 0.01 2.86 -14.18
CA ALA A 94 1.16 3.39 -14.89
C ALA A 94 2.32 2.38 -14.89
N ASP A 95 3.24 2.54 -15.84
CA ASP A 95 4.43 1.71 -15.89
C ASP A 95 5.22 1.83 -14.58
N GLY A 96 5.60 0.69 -14.02
CA GLY A 96 6.39 0.63 -12.79
C GLY A 96 5.60 0.74 -11.50
N GLU A 97 4.28 0.97 -11.55
CA GLU A 97 3.45 0.93 -10.34
C GLU A 97 2.55 -0.30 -10.31
N ARG A 98 2.29 -0.80 -9.11
CA ARG A 98 1.29 -1.86 -8.89
C ARG A 98 -0.04 -1.24 -8.48
N TRP A 99 -0.03 -0.47 -7.42
CA TRP A 99 -1.19 0.30 -6.98
C TRP A 99 -1.31 1.52 -7.88
N ALA A 100 -2.49 1.72 -8.46
CA ALA A 100 -2.73 2.87 -9.32
C ALA A 100 -2.92 4.13 -8.47
N ALA A 101 -2.13 5.16 -8.73
CA ALA A 101 -2.24 6.42 -8.00
C ALA A 101 -3.54 7.13 -8.35
N MET A 102 -4.13 7.77 -7.34
CA MET A 102 -5.33 8.58 -7.51
C MET A 102 -5.01 10.04 -7.23
N GLU A 103 -5.62 10.92 -8.00
CA GLU A 103 -5.47 12.36 -7.83
C GLU A 103 -6.27 12.84 -6.62
N LEU A 104 -5.64 13.66 -5.76
CA LEU A 104 -6.35 14.33 -4.68
C LEU A 104 -7.20 15.45 -5.29
N VAL A 105 -8.53 15.33 -5.19
CA VAL A 105 -9.46 16.29 -5.77
C VAL A 105 -9.87 17.34 -4.75
N PHE A 106 -10.00 16.96 -3.48
CA PHE A 106 -10.46 17.85 -2.44
C PHE A 106 -9.95 17.40 -1.07
N HIS A 107 -9.58 18.37 -0.25
CA HIS A 107 -9.25 18.14 1.16
C HIS A 107 -9.64 19.37 1.98
N VAL A 108 -10.15 19.13 3.17
CA VAL A 108 -10.37 20.14 4.21
C VAL A 108 -10.02 19.56 5.56
N ASP A 109 -9.33 20.34 6.37
CA ASP A 109 -9.02 19.98 7.75
C ASP A 109 -10.24 20.03 8.65
#